data_88a147787482f42c265447c8cffd944d
#
_entry.id   88a147787482f42c265447c8cffd944d
#
_cell.length_a   1.000
_cell.length_b   1.000
_cell.length_c   1.000
_cell.angle_alpha   90.00
_cell.angle_beta   90.00
_cell.angle_gamma   90.00
#
_symmetry.space_group_name_H-M   'P 1'
#
loop_
_entity.id
_entity.type
_entity.pdbx_description
1 polymer ?
#
loop_
_entity_poly.entity_id
_entity_poly.type
_entity_poly.pdbx_seq_one_letter_code
_entity_poly.pdbx_strand_id
1 'polypeptide(L)'
;PILPVTQMIIDKYDNYPQSNNEDKLLPILSNQKMNTYLKEIAAVCNINKELTFHIARHTFATTVTLTNGVPIESVSKMLGHKNLRTTQHYAKVLDRKVSEDMKMLKDKFSQNTMLSKTLLK
;
A
#
# COMPACT_ATOMS: atom_id res chain seq x y z
N PRO A 1 -12.98 -3.61 -3.57
CA PRO A 1 -12.34 -3.92 -4.85
C PRO A 1 -10.99 -4.59 -4.63
N ILE A 2 -10.72 -5.64 -5.39
CA ILE A 2 -9.46 -6.39 -5.34
C ILE A 2 -8.54 -5.85 -6.44
N LEU A 3 -7.27 -5.63 -6.13
CA LEU A 3 -6.28 -5.20 -7.12
C LEU A 3 -6.00 -6.33 -8.13
N PRO A 4 -5.76 -6.04 -9.43
CA PRO A 4 -5.52 -7.07 -10.44
C PRO A 4 -4.42 -8.07 -10.07
N VAL A 5 -3.31 -7.60 -9.51
CA VAL A 5 -2.21 -8.48 -9.05
C VAL A 5 -2.68 -9.41 -7.93
N THR A 6 -3.53 -8.94 -7.03
CA THR A 6 -4.09 -9.76 -5.95
C THR A 6 -5.03 -10.81 -6.52
N GLN A 7 -5.85 -10.48 -7.51
CA GLN A 7 -6.72 -11.43 -8.19
C GLN A 7 -5.91 -12.54 -8.87
N MET A 8 -4.84 -12.20 -9.59
CA MET A 8 -3.95 -13.20 -10.21
C MET A 8 -3.36 -14.18 -9.20
N ILE A 9 -3.02 -13.70 -8.00
CA ILE A 9 -2.51 -14.57 -6.93
C ILE A 9 -3.62 -15.49 -6.42
N ILE A 10 -4.82 -14.99 -6.21
CA ILE A 10 -5.97 -15.78 -5.76
C ILE A 10 -6.27 -16.88 -6.79
N ASP A 11 -6.39 -16.53 -8.06
CA ASP A 11 -6.68 -17.47 -9.15
C ASP A 11 -5.63 -18.58 -9.25
N LYS A 12 -4.36 -18.27 -8.99
CA LYS A 12 -3.26 -19.23 -8.97
C LYS A 12 -3.44 -20.32 -7.90
N TYR A 13 -4.08 -19.99 -6.77
CA TYR A 13 -4.25 -20.89 -5.64
C TYR A 13 -5.68 -21.43 -5.49
N ASP A 14 -6.58 -21.15 -6.43
CA ASP A 14 -8.01 -21.50 -6.36
C ASP A 14 -8.25 -23.00 -6.18
N ASN A 15 -7.40 -23.86 -6.75
CA ASN A 15 -7.48 -25.31 -6.63
C ASN A 15 -6.36 -25.93 -5.78
N TYR A 16 -5.76 -25.15 -4.88
CA TYR A 16 -4.67 -25.66 -4.07
C TYR A 16 -5.22 -26.55 -2.94
N PRO A 17 -4.77 -27.84 -2.81
CA PRO A 17 -5.38 -28.80 -1.89
C PRO A 17 -5.44 -28.34 -0.43
N GLN A 18 -4.43 -27.59 0.04
CA GLN A 18 -4.40 -27.08 1.42
C GLN A 18 -5.40 -25.95 1.65
N SER A 19 -5.76 -25.17 0.62
CA SER A 19 -6.77 -24.13 0.71
C SER A 19 -8.17 -24.75 0.80
N ASN A 20 -8.45 -25.76 0.00
CA ASN A 20 -9.76 -26.42 -0.06
C ASN A 20 -10.12 -27.18 1.23
N ASN A 21 -9.14 -27.75 1.91
CA ASN A 21 -9.38 -28.53 3.14
C ASN A 21 -9.63 -27.67 4.38
N GLU A 22 -9.25 -26.39 4.37
CA GLU A 22 -9.30 -25.52 5.55
C GLU A 22 -10.21 -24.29 5.34
N ASP A 23 -10.98 -24.26 4.25
CA ASP A 23 -11.84 -23.12 3.91
C ASP A 23 -11.07 -21.79 3.84
N LYS A 24 -9.80 -21.85 3.38
CA LYS A 24 -8.89 -20.73 3.28
C LYS A 24 -8.65 -20.35 1.83
N LEU A 25 -8.65 -19.04 1.57
CA LEU A 25 -8.39 -18.51 0.24
C LEU A 25 -6.96 -18.77 -0.26
N LEU A 26 -6.00 -18.84 0.66
CA LEU A 26 -4.58 -19.05 0.38
C LEU A 26 -3.97 -20.02 1.39
N PRO A 27 -2.93 -20.81 1.00
CA PRO A 27 -2.20 -21.64 1.95
C PRO A 27 -1.44 -20.74 2.93
N ILE A 28 -1.89 -20.71 4.20
CA ILE A 28 -1.31 -19.87 5.23
C ILE A 28 -0.42 -20.70 6.15
N LEU A 29 0.85 -20.34 6.21
CA LEU A 29 1.79 -20.85 7.18
C LEU A 29 1.79 -19.97 8.44
N SER A 30 2.36 -20.48 9.54
CA SER A 30 2.56 -19.66 10.73
C SER A 30 3.45 -18.44 10.44
N ASN A 31 3.23 -17.33 11.13
CA ASN A 31 4.03 -16.10 10.95
C ASN A 31 5.53 -16.36 11.11
N GLN A 32 5.91 -17.29 12.01
CA GLN A 32 7.31 -17.66 12.22
C GLN A 32 7.90 -18.34 10.98
N LYS A 33 7.20 -19.32 10.40
CA LYS A 33 7.65 -20.01 9.16
C LYS A 33 7.73 -19.05 7.99
N MET A 34 6.74 -18.18 7.84
CA MET A 34 6.73 -17.18 6.77
C MET A 34 7.92 -16.21 6.88
N ASN A 35 8.23 -15.72 8.07
CA ASN A 35 9.40 -14.86 8.27
C ASN A 35 10.72 -15.61 8.04
N THR A 36 10.80 -16.90 8.36
CA THR A 36 11.97 -17.73 8.04
C THR A 36 12.18 -17.81 6.53
N TYR A 37 11.14 -18.14 5.76
CA TYR A 37 11.23 -18.19 4.30
C TYR A 37 11.55 -16.83 3.67
N LEU A 38 11.05 -15.73 4.22
CA LEU A 38 11.42 -14.40 3.74
C LEU A 38 12.92 -14.11 3.94
N LYS A 39 13.52 -14.59 5.03
CA LYS A 39 14.97 -14.48 5.25
C LYS A 39 15.77 -15.32 4.26
N GLU A 40 15.32 -16.53 3.97
CA GLU A 40 15.94 -17.42 2.96
C GLU A 40 15.89 -16.77 1.57
N ILE A 41 14.71 -16.22 1.16
CA ILE A 41 14.56 -15.49 -0.09
C ILE A 41 15.49 -14.28 -0.14
N ALA A 42 15.57 -13.50 0.93
CA ALA A 42 16.47 -12.35 1.00
C ALA A 42 17.93 -12.76 0.81
N ALA A 43 18.35 -13.85 1.43
CA ALA A 43 19.71 -14.39 1.28
C ALA A 43 20.01 -14.83 -0.16
N VAL A 44 19.10 -15.58 -0.78
CA VAL A 44 19.24 -16.04 -2.18
C VAL A 44 19.28 -14.88 -3.17
N CYS A 45 18.49 -13.82 -2.89
CA CYS A 45 18.42 -12.62 -3.74
C CYS A 45 19.49 -11.56 -3.41
N ASN A 46 20.43 -11.82 -2.49
CA ASN A 46 21.42 -10.84 -2.00
C ASN A 46 20.79 -9.53 -1.50
N ILE A 47 19.63 -9.62 -0.86
CA ILE A 47 18.94 -8.46 -0.27
C ILE A 47 19.45 -8.27 1.16
N ASN A 48 20.24 -7.22 1.39
CA ASN A 48 20.84 -6.88 2.70
C ASN A 48 19.82 -6.18 3.65
N LYS A 49 18.53 -6.48 3.52
CA LYS A 49 17.48 -5.95 4.40
C LYS A 49 16.75 -7.09 5.06
N GLU A 50 16.40 -6.92 6.33
CA GLU A 50 15.57 -7.90 7.02
C GLU A 50 14.15 -7.87 6.45
N LEU A 51 13.78 -8.89 5.66
CA LEU A 51 12.42 -9.02 5.14
C LEU A 51 11.53 -9.70 6.18
N THR A 52 10.44 -9.02 6.54
CA THR A 52 9.41 -9.52 7.44
C THR A 52 8.02 -9.19 6.93
N PHE A 53 7.01 -9.89 7.41
CA PHE A 53 5.60 -9.55 7.14
C PHE A 53 5.25 -8.12 7.55
N HIS A 54 5.88 -7.62 8.62
CA HIS A 54 5.68 -6.26 9.08
C HIS A 54 6.19 -5.23 8.07
N ILE A 55 7.36 -5.49 7.46
CA ILE A 55 7.91 -4.63 6.40
C ILE A 55 7.03 -4.66 5.15
N ALA A 56 6.50 -5.82 4.76
CA ALA A 56 5.57 -5.91 3.64
C ALA A 56 4.31 -5.06 3.89
N ARG A 57 3.74 -5.14 5.09
CA ARG A 57 2.61 -4.31 5.52
C ARG A 57 2.96 -2.82 5.52
N HIS A 58 4.14 -2.44 5.98
CA HIS A 58 4.64 -1.08 5.94
C HIS A 58 4.78 -0.57 4.49
N THR A 59 5.37 -1.37 3.61
CA THR A 59 5.54 -1.04 2.19
C THR A 59 4.20 -0.87 1.50
N PHE A 60 3.22 -1.73 1.77
CA PHE A 60 1.86 -1.57 1.27
C PHE A 60 1.26 -0.23 1.70
N ALA A 61 1.32 0.09 2.99
CA ALA A 61 0.77 1.32 3.53
C ALA A 61 1.44 2.58 2.94
N THR A 62 2.76 2.58 2.79
CA THR A 62 3.52 3.74 2.30
C THR A 62 3.53 3.82 0.78
N THR A 63 4.13 2.85 0.12
CA THR A 63 4.45 2.89 -1.31
C THR A 63 3.23 2.59 -2.19
N VAL A 64 2.40 1.60 -1.79
CA VAL A 64 1.26 1.17 -2.63
C VAL A 64 0.05 2.08 -2.41
N THR A 65 -0.19 2.58 -1.19
CA THR A 65 -1.40 3.34 -0.90
C THR A 65 -1.15 4.84 -0.71
N LEU A 66 -0.46 5.26 0.34
CA LEU A 66 -0.30 6.69 0.67
C LEU A 66 0.41 7.49 -0.42
N THR A 67 1.48 6.95 -1.03
CA THR A 67 2.20 7.62 -2.14
C THR A 67 1.30 7.81 -3.36
N ASN A 68 0.35 6.90 -3.59
CA ASN A 68 -0.63 6.98 -4.68
C ASN A 68 -1.91 7.74 -4.31
N GLY A 69 -1.89 8.53 -3.25
CA GLY A 69 -2.98 9.44 -2.91
C GLY A 69 -4.14 8.82 -2.14
N VAL A 70 -4.04 7.57 -1.71
CA VAL A 70 -5.10 6.96 -0.87
C VAL A 70 -5.14 7.67 0.48
N PRO A 71 -6.31 8.19 0.92
CA PRO A 71 -6.44 8.87 2.21
C PRO A 71 -6.02 7.98 3.37
N ILE A 72 -5.37 8.57 4.38
CA ILE A 72 -4.85 7.85 5.54
C ILE A 72 -5.93 7.11 6.33
N GLU A 73 -7.15 7.64 6.36
CA GLU A 73 -8.31 7.02 6.99
C GLU A 73 -8.69 5.71 6.30
N SER A 74 -8.65 5.70 4.96
CA SER A 74 -8.88 4.50 4.16
C SER A 74 -7.79 3.47 4.40
N VAL A 75 -6.53 3.89 4.40
CA VAL A 75 -5.39 3.02 4.70
C VAL A 75 -5.50 2.42 6.10
N SER A 76 -5.90 3.21 7.08
CA SER A 76 -6.13 2.74 8.46
C SER A 76 -7.17 1.63 8.52
N LYS A 77 -8.29 1.78 7.81
CA LYS A 77 -9.34 0.75 7.70
C LYS A 77 -8.82 -0.49 6.97
N MET A 78 -8.12 -0.34 5.85
CA MET A 78 -7.54 -1.46 5.09
C MET A 78 -6.55 -2.28 5.94
N LEU A 79 -5.81 -1.62 6.80
CA LEU A 79 -4.88 -2.26 7.73
C LEU A 79 -5.55 -2.83 8.99
N GLY A 80 -6.83 -2.59 9.21
CA GLY A 80 -7.55 -3.03 10.41
C GLY A 80 -7.10 -2.32 11.69
N HIS A 81 -6.58 -1.09 11.61
CA HIS A 81 -6.18 -0.34 12.78
C HIS A 81 -7.41 0.26 13.49
N LYS A 82 -7.53 0.03 14.78
CA LYS A 82 -8.59 0.62 15.62
C LYS A 82 -8.40 2.13 15.84
N ASN A 83 -7.15 2.61 15.75
CA ASN A 83 -6.80 4.00 15.99
C ASN A 83 -5.97 4.54 14.80
N LEU A 84 -6.40 5.68 14.26
CA LEU A 84 -5.72 6.36 13.16
C LEU A 84 -4.27 6.75 13.52
N ARG A 85 -3.99 7.04 14.78
CA ARG A 85 -2.64 7.37 15.29
C ARG A 85 -1.61 6.29 14.93
N THR A 86 -2.03 5.00 14.93
CA THR A 86 -1.15 3.89 14.52
C THR A 86 -0.75 3.99 13.05
N THR A 87 -1.63 4.53 12.20
CA THR A 87 -1.37 4.71 10.77
C THR A 87 -0.54 5.98 10.48
N GLN A 88 -0.62 6.99 11.36
CA GLN A 88 0.13 8.25 11.20
C GLN A 88 1.65 8.05 11.20
N HIS A 89 2.17 6.97 11.79
CA HIS A 89 3.59 6.62 11.68
C HIS A 89 4.03 6.41 10.22
N TYR A 90 3.14 5.92 9.37
CA TYR A 90 3.42 5.74 7.94
C TYR A 90 3.38 7.06 7.16
N ALA A 91 2.59 8.03 7.62
CA ALA A 91 2.47 9.34 6.98
C ALA A 91 3.71 10.23 7.15
N LYS A 92 4.49 10.04 8.22
CA LYS A 92 5.74 10.81 8.46
C LYS A 92 6.81 10.62 7.38
N VAL A 93 6.68 9.61 6.54
CA VAL A 93 7.62 9.31 5.44
C VAL A 93 7.32 10.17 4.19
N LEU A 94 6.28 11.03 4.20
CA LEU A 94 5.70 11.63 2.99
C LEU A 94 5.79 13.16 2.92
N ASP A 95 6.86 13.78 3.43
CA ASP A 95 7.13 15.23 3.22
C ASP A 95 7.13 15.61 1.73
N ARG A 96 7.53 14.68 0.88
CA ARG A 96 7.47 14.82 -0.58
C ARG A 96 6.04 15.02 -1.10
N LYS A 97 5.06 14.37 -0.50
CA LYS A 97 3.66 14.46 -0.92
C LYS A 97 3.06 15.85 -0.66
N VAL A 98 3.40 16.49 0.45
CA VAL A 98 2.93 17.86 0.76
C VAL A 98 3.35 18.83 -0.35
N SER A 99 4.59 18.70 -0.83
CA SER A 99 5.10 19.54 -1.92
C SER A 99 4.37 19.27 -3.25
N GLU A 100 4.08 18.01 -3.56
CA GLU A 100 3.35 17.61 -4.77
C GLU A 100 1.88 18.06 -4.73
N ASP A 101 1.21 17.91 -3.58
CA ASP A 101 -0.18 18.34 -3.39
C ASP A 101 -0.31 19.87 -3.49
N MET A 102 0.63 20.62 -2.92
CA MET A 102 0.67 22.08 -3.04
C MET A 102 0.94 22.54 -4.47
N LYS A 103 1.76 21.82 -5.22
CA LYS A 103 1.99 22.10 -6.64
C LYS A 103 0.73 21.88 -7.46
N MET A 104 0.03 20.78 -7.27
CA MET A 104 -1.26 20.51 -7.95
C MET A 104 -2.31 21.57 -7.61
N LEU A 105 -2.37 22.00 -6.36
CA LEU A 105 -3.28 23.05 -5.92
C LEU A 105 -2.97 24.39 -6.61
N LYS A 106 -1.70 24.76 -6.65
CA LYS A 106 -1.22 25.96 -7.35
C LYS A 106 -1.61 25.95 -8.83
N ASP A 107 -1.41 24.82 -9.51
CA ASP A 107 -1.73 24.67 -10.93
C ASP A 107 -3.23 24.81 -11.19
N LYS A 108 -4.10 24.21 -10.33
CA LYS A 108 -5.56 24.38 -10.40
C LYS A 108 -6.01 25.84 -10.25
N PHE A 109 -5.45 26.55 -9.29
CA PHE A 109 -5.79 27.97 -9.09
C PHE A 109 -5.25 28.87 -10.21
N SER A 110 -4.08 28.55 -10.76
CA SER A 110 -3.53 29.30 -11.90
C SER A 110 -4.40 29.15 -13.16
N GLN A 111 -4.93 27.98 -13.44
CA GLN A 111 -5.85 27.73 -14.55
C GLN A 111 -7.18 28.49 -14.37
N ASN A 112 -7.75 28.48 -13.17
CA ASN A 112 -8.98 29.22 -12.88
C ASN A 112 -8.80 30.74 -13.01
N THR A 113 -7.65 31.27 -12.64
CA THR A 113 -7.34 32.71 -12.78
C THR A 113 -7.19 33.12 -14.25
N MET A 114 -6.68 32.24 -15.11
CA MET A 114 -6.60 32.48 -16.56
C MET A 114 -8.00 32.49 -17.19
N LEU A 115 -8.88 31.55 -16.82
CA LEU A 115 -10.26 31.49 -17.31
C LEU A 115 -11.09 32.75 -16.92
N SER A 116 -10.95 33.22 -15.69
CA SER A 116 -11.65 34.41 -15.23
C SER A 116 -11.18 35.69 -15.94
N LYS A 117 -9.91 35.82 -16.30
CA LYS A 117 -9.39 36.95 -17.10
C LYS A 117 -9.85 36.92 -18.55
N THR A 118 -10.18 35.75 -19.10
CA THR A 118 -10.67 35.59 -20.49
C THR A 118 -12.17 35.96 -20.59
N LEU A 119 -12.94 35.77 -19.52
CA LEU A 119 -14.37 36.09 -19.47
C LEU A 119 -14.68 37.55 -19.13
N LEU A 120 -13.69 38.35 -18.76
CA LEU A 120 -13.80 39.77 -18.42
C LEU A 120 -13.30 40.69 -19.55
N LYS A 121 -13.04 40.15 -20.72
CA LYS A 121 -12.80 40.92 -21.95
C LYS A 121 -13.99 40.80 -22.89
#